data_e594b01d63185184e5b837a6e5d86719
#
_entry.id   e594b01d63185184e5b837a6e5d86719
#
_cell.length_a   1.000
_cell.length_b   1.000
_cell.length_c   1.000
_cell.angle_alpha   90.00
_cell.angle_beta   90.00
_cell.angle_gamma   90.00
#
_symmetry.space_group_name_H-M   'P 1'
#
loop_
_entity.id
_entity.type
_entity.pdbx_description
1 polymer ?
#
loop_
_entity_poly.entity_id
_entity_poly.type
_entity_poly.pdbx_seq_one_letter_code
_entity_poly.pdbx_strand_id
1 'polypeptide(L)'
;RERGLDPLNTNLVVADESRTDKTICLAVTPTLKSYGISGRGRLFEVRQRVREVNAWRQARAPGRTLTGSSHQFSELQRDPALAVDFVIAPPRMAYYMEYSTRIYEIYRKYIAPEDIVVYSIDEVFLDVTDYPYDCTAHELAQTIIRDVLETTGITATAGIGTNLFLAKVAMDIVAKHIPADEN
;
A
#
# COMPACT_ATOMS: atom_id res chain seq x y z
N ARG A 1 11.30 4.93 -2.76
CA ARG A 1 11.65 6.21 -3.41
C ARG A 1 13.09 6.63 -3.10
N GLU A 2 13.53 6.65 -1.83
CA GLU A 2 14.93 6.99 -1.45
C GLU A 2 15.98 6.15 -2.17
N ARG A 3 15.65 4.90 -2.51
CA ARG A 3 16.52 3.97 -3.26
C ARG A 3 16.26 4.00 -4.77
N GLY A 4 15.47 4.94 -5.29
CA GLY A 4 15.08 4.98 -6.70
C GLY A 4 14.15 3.85 -7.13
N LEU A 5 13.52 3.12 -6.19
CA LEU A 5 12.60 2.04 -6.49
C LEU A 5 11.16 2.57 -6.62
N ASP A 6 10.47 2.14 -7.67
CA ASP A 6 9.05 2.40 -7.85
C ASP A 6 8.22 1.37 -7.08
N PRO A 7 7.40 1.79 -6.08
CA PRO A 7 6.58 0.89 -5.29
C PRO A 7 5.49 0.16 -6.10
N LEU A 8 5.13 0.69 -7.28
CA LEU A 8 4.15 0.07 -8.18
C LEU A 8 4.79 -0.96 -9.14
N ASN A 9 6.12 -0.99 -9.23
CA ASN A 9 6.85 -1.94 -10.08
C ASN A 9 7.78 -2.88 -9.30
N THR A 10 8.04 -2.59 -8.03
CA THR A 10 9.00 -3.36 -7.22
C THR A 10 8.27 -4.38 -6.34
N ASN A 11 8.70 -5.63 -6.38
CA ASN A 11 8.33 -6.63 -5.39
C ASN A 11 9.04 -6.33 -4.08
N LEU A 12 8.30 -5.94 -3.04
CA LEU A 12 8.87 -5.55 -1.76
C LEU A 12 7.95 -5.90 -0.60
N VAL A 13 8.53 -6.30 0.52
CA VAL A 13 7.87 -6.39 1.83
C VAL A 13 8.58 -5.49 2.83
N VAL A 14 7.82 -5.00 3.81
CA VAL A 14 8.37 -4.36 5.01
C VAL A 14 8.30 -5.36 6.15
N ALA A 15 9.45 -5.87 6.57
CA ALA A 15 9.55 -6.87 7.64
C ALA A 15 10.89 -6.77 8.37
N ASP A 16 10.89 -7.10 9.65
CA ASP A 16 12.12 -7.19 10.46
C ASP A 16 12.66 -8.63 10.42
N GLU A 17 13.49 -8.91 9.42
CA GLU A 17 14.11 -10.25 9.27
C GLU A 17 15.20 -10.54 10.31
N SER A 18 15.70 -9.52 11.02
CA SER A 18 16.70 -9.72 12.08
C SER A 18 16.15 -10.47 13.30
N ARG A 19 14.84 -10.46 13.49
CA ARG A 19 14.18 -11.13 14.61
C ARG A 19 13.90 -12.61 14.32
N THR A 20 13.13 -12.89 13.27
CA THR A 20 12.74 -14.24 12.89
C THR A 20 11.94 -14.23 11.58
N ASP A 21 11.99 -15.31 10.82
CA ASP A 21 11.15 -15.52 9.63
C ASP A 21 9.63 -15.60 9.94
N LYS A 22 9.25 -15.74 11.23
CA LYS A 22 7.85 -15.70 11.65
C LYS A 22 7.31 -14.29 11.84
N THR A 23 8.14 -13.25 11.62
CA THR A 23 7.72 -11.84 11.67
C THR A 23 6.61 -11.57 10.66
N ILE A 24 5.65 -10.73 11.07
CA ILE A 24 4.57 -10.29 10.20
C ILE A 24 5.10 -9.19 9.27
N CYS A 25 4.79 -9.28 7.98
CA CYS A 25 5.04 -8.21 7.04
C CYS A 25 4.08 -7.05 7.32
N LEU A 26 4.62 -5.87 7.63
CA LEU A 26 3.82 -4.67 7.87
C LEU A 26 3.23 -4.11 6.58
N ALA A 27 3.92 -4.31 5.46
CA ALA A 27 3.45 -3.94 4.13
C ALA A 27 3.96 -4.93 3.08
N VAL A 28 3.18 -5.11 2.03
CA VAL A 28 3.49 -5.92 0.84
C VAL A 28 3.06 -5.11 -0.38
N THR A 29 3.93 -4.96 -1.37
CA THR A 29 3.60 -4.21 -2.59
C THR A 29 2.50 -4.89 -3.42
N PRO A 30 1.72 -4.10 -4.20
CA PRO A 30 0.67 -4.66 -5.06
C PRO A 30 1.19 -5.73 -6.04
N THR A 31 2.38 -5.52 -6.60
CA THR A 31 3.03 -6.47 -7.52
C THR A 31 3.31 -7.80 -6.85
N LEU A 32 3.77 -7.78 -5.60
CA LEU A 32 4.03 -9.01 -4.85
C LEU A 32 2.73 -9.70 -4.40
N LYS A 33 1.68 -8.91 -4.07
CA LYS A 33 0.33 -9.44 -3.79
C LYS A 33 -0.28 -10.16 -5.00
N SER A 34 0.03 -9.74 -6.24
CA SER A 34 -0.48 -10.39 -7.46
C SER A 34 -0.04 -11.85 -7.60
N TYR A 35 1.01 -12.28 -6.89
CA TYR A 35 1.42 -13.68 -6.78
C TYR A 35 0.67 -14.46 -5.69
N GLY A 36 -0.39 -13.90 -5.11
CA GLY A 36 -1.21 -14.54 -4.08
C GLY A 36 -0.61 -14.44 -2.66
N ILE A 37 0.24 -13.44 -2.42
CA ILE A 37 0.81 -13.15 -1.10
C ILE A 37 -0.12 -12.23 -0.32
N SER A 38 -0.45 -12.61 0.92
CA SER A 38 -1.29 -11.81 1.81
C SER A 38 -0.60 -10.50 2.23
N GLY A 39 -1.36 -9.42 2.34
CA GLY A 39 -0.85 -8.13 2.81
C GLY A 39 -0.32 -8.12 4.25
N ARG A 40 -0.69 -9.12 5.06
CA ARG A 40 -0.24 -9.32 6.45
C ARG A 40 0.33 -10.71 6.69
N GLY A 41 0.84 -11.36 5.63
CA GLY A 41 1.50 -12.65 5.71
C GLY A 41 2.78 -12.59 6.55
N ARG A 42 3.21 -13.72 7.10
CA ARG A 42 4.50 -13.85 7.76
C ARG A 42 5.62 -13.98 6.72
N LEU A 43 6.82 -13.55 7.05
CA LEU A 43 7.94 -13.53 6.09
C LEU A 43 8.23 -14.93 5.52
N PHE A 44 8.13 -16.00 6.32
CA PHE A 44 8.33 -17.36 5.83
C PHE A 44 7.26 -17.77 4.79
N GLU A 45 6.01 -17.32 4.95
CA GLU A 45 4.92 -17.58 3.99
C GLU A 45 5.19 -16.87 2.66
N VAL A 46 5.71 -15.64 2.72
CA VAL A 46 6.15 -14.91 1.52
C VAL A 46 7.25 -15.70 0.79
N ARG A 47 8.29 -16.14 1.53
CA ARG A 47 9.40 -16.93 0.97
C ARG A 47 8.91 -18.25 0.36
N GLN A 48 7.98 -18.93 1.04
CA GLN A 48 7.38 -20.16 0.55
C GLN A 48 6.61 -19.91 -0.74
N ARG A 49 5.75 -18.89 -0.76
CA ARG A 49 4.96 -18.57 -1.95
C ARG A 49 5.82 -18.19 -3.14
N VAL A 50 6.88 -17.43 -2.94
CA VAL A 50 7.85 -17.09 -3.99
C VAL A 50 8.52 -18.34 -4.53
N ARG A 51 8.89 -19.32 -3.70
CA ARG A 51 9.43 -20.60 -4.17
C ARG A 51 8.43 -21.37 -5.04
N GLU A 52 7.16 -21.43 -4.64
CA GLU A 52 6.10 -22.07 -5.43
C GLU A 52 5.91 -21.39 -6.80
N VAL A 53 5.87 -20.05 -6.81
CA VAL A 53 5.79 -19.26 -8.04
C VAL A 53 7.00 -19.54 -8.94
N ASN A 54 8.20 -19.60 -8.38
CA ASN A 54 9.42 -19.89 -9.14
C ASN A 54 9.46 -21.30 -9.68
N ALA A 55 8.97 -22.30 -8.95
CA ALA A 55 8.81 -23.65 -9.47
C ALA A 55 7.84 -23.70 -10.68
N TRP A 56 6.73 -22.96 -10.58
CA TRP A 56 5.78 -22.81 -11.68
C TRP A 56 6.40 -22.07 -12.88
N ARG A 57 7.15 -20.99 -12.66
CA ARG A 57 7.86 -20.26 -13.72
C ARG A 57 8.91 -21.13 -14.38
N GLN A 58 9.71 -21.86 -13.61
CA GLN A 58 10.74 -22.76 -14.11
C GLN A 58 10.15 -23.83 -15.03
N ALA A 59 9.02 -24.44 -14.66
CA ALA A 59 8.35 -25.44 -15.50
C ALA A 59 7.93 -24.92 -16.89
N ARG A 60 7.76 -23.58 -17.01
CA ARG A 60 7.32 -22.88 -18.24
C ARG A 60 8.43 -22.11 -18.94
N ALA A 61 9.57 -21.94 -18.30
CA ALA A 61 10.72 -21.23 -18.87
C ALA A 61 11.31 -22.01 -20.07
N PRO A 62 11.92 -21.33 -21.03
CA PRO A 62 12.67 -21.96 -22.10
C PRO A 62 13.71 -22.93 -21.53
N GLY A 63 13.72 -24.17 -22.02
CA GLY A 63 14.59 -25.21 -21.49
C GLY A 63 14.34 -25.61 -20.03
N ARG A 64 13.21 -25.20 -19.44
CA ARG A 64 12.86 -25.41 -18.02
C ARG A 64 13.93 -24.94 -17.04
N THR A 65 14.63 -23.86 -17.40
CA THR A 65 15.71 -23.31 -16.59
C THR A 65 15.48 -21.81 -16.39
N LEU A 66 15.61 -21.34 -15.15
CA LEU A 66 15.64 -19.92 -14.83
C LEU A 66 17.08 -19.42 -14.96
N THR A 67 17.29 -18.34 -15.69
CA THR A 67 18.63 -17.80 -16.04
C THR A 67 19.08 -16.65 -15.14
N GLY A 68 18.17 -16.13 -14.31
CA GLY A 68 18.43 -15.03 -13.39
C GLY A 68 17.23 -14.80 -12.46
N SER A 69 17.25 -13.67 -11.76
CA SER A 69 16.12 -13.22 -10.93
C SER A 69 15.91 -11.72 -11.05
N SER A 70 14.70 -11.26 -10.79
CA SER A 70 14.38 -9.83 -10.68
C SER A 70 13.33 -9.58 -9.61
N HIS A 71 13.46 -8.44 -8.96
CA HIS A 71 12.43 -7.86 -8.09
C HIS A 71 11.56 -6.83 -8.82
N GLN A 72 11.82 -6.56 -10.10
CA GLN A 72 11.02 -5.64 -10.91
C GLN A 72 9.93 -6.40 -11.67
N PHE A 73 8.68 -6.03 -11.41
CA PHE A 73 7.53 -6.71 -12.01
C PHE A 73 7.51 -6.61 -13.53
N SER A 74 7.87 -5.45 -14.09
CA SER A 74 7.94 -5.24 -15.54
C SER A 74 9.00 -6.12 -16.23
N GLU A 75 10.11 -6.43 -15.58
CA GLU A 75 11.12 -7.35 -16.10
C GLU A 75 10.61 -8.80 -16.08
N LEU A 76 9.97 -9.18 -14.97
CA LEU A 76 9.36 -10.50 -14.81
C LEU A 76 8.24 -10.79 -15.80
N GLN A 77 7.53 -9.74 -16.26
CA GLN A 77 6.51 -9.86 -17.31
C GLN A 77 7.12 -10.02 -18.71
N ARG A 78 8.27 -9.38 -18.96
CA ARG A 78 8.95 -9.45 -20.26
C ARG A 78 9.75 -10.74 -20.44
N ASP A 79 10.36 -11.23 -19.37
CA ASP A 79 11.24 -12.41 -19.44
C ASP A 79 10.74 -13.56 -18.54
N PRO A 80 10.17 -14.61 -19.14
CA PRO A 80 9.69 -15.78 -18.39
C PRO A 80 10.82 -16.63 -17.79
N ALA A 81 12.08 -16.42 -18.20
CA ALA A 81 13.24 -17.14 -17.67
C ALA A 81 13.80 -16.52 -16.38
N LEU A 82 13.25 -15.39 -15.92
CA LEU A 82 13.63 -14.79 -14.63
C LEU A 82 12.83 -15.36 -13.47
N ALA A 83 13.53 -15.68 -12.38
CA ALA A 83 12.92 -15.98 -11.09
C ALA A 83 12.34 -14.71 -10.45
N VAL A 84 11.21 -14.84 -9.78
CA VAL A 84 10.69 -13.77 -8.90
C VAL A 84 11.58 -13.65 -7.69
N ASP A 85 12.06 -12.44 -7.45
CA ASP A 85 12.77 -12.04 -6.23
C ASP A 85 12.03 -10.86 -5.59
N PHE A 86 12.38 -10.50 -4.36
CA PHE A 86 11.77 -9.39 -3.67
C PHE A 86 12.73 -8.74 -2.65
N VAL A 87 12.51 -7.46 -2.42
CA VAL A 87 13.26 -6.67 -1.45
C VAL A 87 12.61 -6.78 -0.07
N ILE A 88 13.41 -7.02 0.97
CA ILE A 88 12.99 -6.90 2.36
C ILE A 88 13.47 -5.55 2.89
N ALA A 89 12.55 -4.67 3.26
CA ALA A 89 12.84 -3.37 3.85
C ALA A 89 12.61 -3.44 5.36
N PRO A 90 13.57 -3.02 6.19
CA PRO A 90 13.38 -2.98 7.64
C PRO A 90 12.33 -1.92 8.01
N PRO A 91 11.48 -2.17 9.03
CA PRO A 91 10.53 -1.19 9.53
C PRO A 91 11.23 0.06 10.09
N ARG A 92 10.67 1.24 9.83
CA ARG A 92 11.14 2.53 10.32
C ARG A 92 10.02 3.28 11.04
N MET A 93 9.58 2.78 12.20
CA MET A 93 8.38 3.27 12.90
C MET A 93 8.42 4.78 13.19
N ALA A 94 9.56 5.32 13.64
CA ALA A 94 9.68 6.76 13.87
C ALA A 94 9.42 7.58 12.60
N TYR A 95 9.91 7.10 11.46
CA TYR A 95 9.70 7.74 10.17
C TYR A 95 8.23 7.65 9.72
N TYR A 96 7.55 6.53 9.98
CA TYR A 96 6.12 6.41 9.68
C TYR A 96 5.28 7.33 10.55
N MET A 97 5.63 7.48 11.83
CA MET A 97 4.99 8.44 12.74
C MET A 97 5.16 9.88 12.26
N GLU A 98 6.35 10.25 11.79
CA GLU A 98 6.61 11.59 11.23
C GLU A 98 5.67 11.88 10.04
N TYR A 99 5.56 10.95 9.10
CA TYR A 99 4.67 11.11 7.95
C TYR A 99 3.18 11.10 8.33
N SER A 100 2.79 10.25 9.28
CA SER A 100 1.44 10.26 9.84
C SER A 100 1.08 11.62 10.43
N THR A 101 1.99 12.23 11.20
CA THR A 101 1.80 13.58 11.76
C THR A 101 1.71 14.64 10.66
N ARG A 102 2.56 14.60 9.63
CA ARG A 102 2.49 15.52 8.48
C ARG A 102 1.14 15.43 7.77
N ILE A 103 0.63 14.22 7.56
CA ILE A 103 -0.68 14.00 6.92
C ILE A 103 -1.81 14.50 7.82
N TYR A 104 -1.72 14.28 9.13
CA TYR A 104 -2.68 14.81 10.09
C TYR A 104 -2.75 16.34 10.04
N GLU A 105 -1.63 17.04 9.94
CA GLU A 105 -1.60 18.50 9.78
C GLU A 105 -2.22 18.97 8.45
N ILE A 106 -2.22 18.14 7.41
CA ILE A 106 -2.94 18.44 6.17
C ILE A 106 -4.45 18.35 6.42
N TYR A 107 -4.94 17.31 7.11
CA TYR A 107 -6.37 17.20 7.46
C TYR A 107 -6.87 18.41 8.25
N ARG A 108 -6.04 18.93 9.17
CA ARG A 108 -6.36 20.12 9.97
C ARG A 108 -6.50 21.42 9.18
N LYS A 109 -6.09 21.47 7.94
CA LYS A 109 -6.37 22.60 7.04
C LYS A 109 -7.86 22.67 6.65
N TYR A 110 -8.52 21.53 6.68
CA TYR A 110 -9.87 21.35 6.18
C TYR A 110 -10.88 21.05 7.30
N ILE A 111 -10.47 20.33 8.32
CA ILE A 111 -11.33 19.75 9.34
C ILE A 111 -10.82 20.17 10.72
N ALA A 112 -11.71 20.58 11.60
CA ALA A 112 -11.39 20.92 12.98
C ALA A 112 -10.87 19.68 13.74
N PRO A 113 -9.94 19.84 14.69
CA PRO A 113 -9.35 18.71 15.41
C PRO A 113 -10.38 17.82 16.13
N GLU A 114 -11.47 18.41 16.64
CA GLU A 114 -12.55 17.72 17.33
C GLU A 114 -13.33 16.75 16.42
N ASP A 115 -13.33 17.00 15.10
CA ASP A 115 -14.02 16.21 14.08
C ASP A 115 -13.08 15.21 13.40
N ILE A 116 -11.83 15.11 13.86
CA ILE A 116 -10.84 14.15 13.38
C ILE A 116 -10.64 13.04 14.43
N VAL A 117 -11.03 11.82 14.09
CA VAL A 117 -10.77 10.63 14.92
C VAL A 117 -9.61 9.86 14.35
N VAL A 118 -8.46 9.87 15.03
CA VAL A 118 -7.28 9.06 14.66
C VAL A 118 -7.57 7.61 15.03
N TYR A 119 -7.78 6.76 14.03
CA TYR A 119 -8.07 5.35 14.21
C TYR A 119 -6.79 4.51 14.28
N SER A 120 -5.80 4.83 13.45
CA SER A 120 -4.49 4.18 13.43
C SER A 120 -3.42 5.14 12.90
N ILE A 121 -2.18 4.68 12.77
CA ILE A 121 -1.07 5.48 12.21
C ILE A 121 -1.33 5.93 10.76
N ASP A 122 -2.18 5.21 10.02
CA ASP A 122 -2.44 5.38 8.59
C ASP A 122 -3.92 5.55 8.26
N GLU A 123 -4.79 5.61 9.27
CA GLU A 123 -6.24 5.74 9.08
C GLU A 123 -6.84 6.79 10.03
N VAL A 124 -7.68 7.66 9.49
CA VAL A 124 -8.47 8.63 10.26
C VAL A 124 -9.93 8.59 9.80
N PHE A 125 -10.83 8.99 10.67
CA PHE A 125 -12.18 9.37 10.31
C PHE A 125 -12.32 10.88 10.41
N LEU A 126 -12.98 11.47 9.44
CA LEU A 126 -13.27 12.89 9.36
C LEU A 126 -14.78 13.06 9.37
N ASP A 127 -15.34 13.74 10.37
CA ASP A 127 -16.74 14.15 10.34
C ASP A 127 -16.85 15.45 9.55
N VAL A 128 -17.61 15.42 8.46
CA VAL A 128 -17.79 16.56 7.55
C VAL A 128 -19.25 17.05 7.51
N THR A 129 -20.07 16.59 8.47
CA THR A 129 -21.52 16.78 8.46
C THR A 129 -21.94 18.26 8.46
N ASP A 130 -21.33 19.08 9.32
CA ASP A 130 -21.73 20.46 9.55
C ASP A 130 -20.75 21.49 8.92
N TYR A 131 -19.93 21.07 7.95
CA TYR A 131 -18.98 21.98 7.33
C TYR A 131 -19.62 22.80 6.21
N PRO A 132 -19.42 24.14 6.22
CA PRO A 132 -20.03 25.06 5.25
C PRO A 132 -19.27 25.12 3.92
N TYR A 133 -18.86 23.97 3.39
CA TYR A 133 -18.23 23.91 2.08
C TYR A 133 -19.28 23.87 0.98
N ASP A 134 -19.12 24.73 -0.05
CA ASP A 134 -19.92 24.70 -1.28
C ASP A 134 -19.50 23.53 -2.19
N CYS A 135 -19.26 22.35 -1.59
CA CYS A 135 -18.85 21.15 -2.32
C CYS A 135 -19.42 19.90 -1.62
N THR A 136 -19.50 18.82 -2.39
CA THR A 136 -19.91 17.52 -1.88
C THR A 136 -18.80 16.90 -1.01
N ALA A 137 -19.17 15.95 -0.15
CA ALA A 137 -18.19 15.17 0.62
C ALA A 137 -17.17 14.44 -0.28
N HIS A 138 -17.57 14.06 -1.49
CA HIS A 138 -16.68 13.45 -2.49
C HIS A 138 -15.64 14.44 -3.00
N GLU A 139 -16.03 15.64 -3.39
CA GLU A 139 -15.13 16.71 -3.86
C GLU A 139 -14.15 17.15 -2.76
N LEU A 140 -14.64 17.24 -1.51
CA LEU A 140 -13.79 17.53 -0.36
C LEU A 140 -12.75 16.41 -0.14
N ALA A 141 -13.18 15.15 -0.19
CA ALA A 141 -12.28 14.00 -0.06
C ALA A 141 -11.22 13.99 -1.17
N GLN A 142 -11.58 14.25 -2.44
CA GLN A 142 -10.64 14.37 -3.55
C GLN A 142 -9.63 15.51 -3.32
N THR A 143 -10.10 16.66 -2.81
CA THR A 143 -9.23 17.82 -2.52
C THR A 143 -8.22 17.46 -1.44
N ILE A 144 -8.63 16.82 -0.36
CA ILE A 144 -7.76 16.37 0.74
C ILE A 144 -6.75 15.33 0.24
N ILE A 145 -7.19 14.32 -0.51
CA ILE A 145 -6.31 13.27 -1.07
C ILE A 145 -5.25 13.88 -1.99
N ARG A 146 -5.63 14.86 -2.80
CA ARG A 146 -4.70 15.57 -3.70
C ARG A 146 -3.66 16.36 -2.91
N ASP A 147 -4.05 17.12 -1.87
CA ASP A 147 -3.11 17.85 -1.01
C ASP A 147 -2.14 16.89 -0.30
N VAL A 148 -2.63 15.74 0.18
CA VAL A 148 -1.76 14.69 0.77
C VAL A 148 -0.75 14.20 -0.26
N LEU A 149 -1.18 13.91 -1.49
CA LEU A 149 -0.29 13.42 -2.56
C LEU A 149 0.74 14.48 -2.95
N GLU A 150 0.33 15.72 -3.17
CA GLU A 150 1.22 16.83 -3.59
C GLU A 150 2.24 17.17 -2.51
N THR A 151 1.80 17.18 -1.24
CA THR A 151 2.66 17.56 -0.10
C THR A 151 3.61 16.44 0.33
N THR A 152 3.16 15.18 0.31
CA THR A 152 3.94 14.05 0.86
C THR A 152 4.39 13.04 -0.19
N GLY A 153 3.79 13.06 -1.37
CA GLY A 153 3.96 12.06 -2.41
C GLY A 153 3.33 10.70 -2.05
N ILE A 154 2.48 10.63 -1.02
CA ILE A 154 1.79 9.40 -0.59
C ILE A 154 0.38 9.43 -1.16
N THR A 155 -0.01 8.33 -1.81
CA THR A 155 -1.39 8.12 -2.26
C THR A 155 -2.28 7.73 -1.10
N ALA A 156 -3.54 8.18 -1.11
CA ALA A 156 -4.54 7.82 -0.14
C ALA A 156 -5.84 7.36 -0.83
N THR A 157 -6.67 6.65 -0.09
CA THR A 157 -8.03 6.27 -0.50
C THR A 157 -9.00 6.76 0.56
N ALA A 158 -10.24 7.08 0.16
CA ALA A 158 -11.29 7.46 1.07
C ALA A 158 -12.56 6.62 0.84
N GLY A 159 -13.24 6.29 1.91
CA GLY A 159 -14.58 5.74 1.90
C GLY A 159 -15.55 6.73 2.54
N ILE A 160 -16.66 7.03 1.88
CA ILE A 160 -17.67 7.97 2.35
C ILE A 160 -18.90 7.18 2.80
N GLY A 161 -19.43 7.53 3.96
CA GLY A 161 -20.64 6.91 4.52
C GLY A 161 -21.32 7.83 5.52
N THR A 162 -22.57 7.56 5.83
CA THR A 162 -23.37 8.33 6.78
C THR A 162 -23.04 8.03 8.26
N ASN A 163 -22.09 7.15 8.51
CA ASN A 163 -21.53 6.86 9.83
C ASN A 163 -20.18 6.17 9.69
N LEU A 164 -19.43 6.07 10.79
CA LEU A 164 -18.07 5.48 10.83
C LEU A 164 -18.01 4.07 10.26
N PHE A 165 -19.01 3.23 10.55
CA PHE A 165 -19.04 1.85 10.06
C PHE A 165 -19.18 1.80 8.54
N LEU A 166 -20.12 2.54 7.97
CA LEU A 166 -20.36 2.59 6.53
C LEU A 166 -19.17 3.22 5.78
N ALA A 167 -18.55 4.27 6.34
CA ALA A 167 -17.36 4.86 5.78
C ALA A 167 -16.21 3.84 5.74
N LYS A 168 -16.00 3.08 6.83
CA LYS A 168 -14.96 2.02 6.89
C LYS A 168 -15.23 0.89 5.90
N VAL A 169 -16.47 0.44 5.78
CA VAL A 169 -16.87 -0.60 4.80
C VAL A 169 -16.66 -0.10 3.37
N ALA A 170 -17.07 1.13 3.06
CA ALA A 170 -16.85 1.73 1.74
C ALA A 170 -15.36 1.80 1.39
N MET A 171 -14.50 2.16 2.34
CA MET A 171 -13.06 2.19 2.14
C MET A 171 -12.47 0.78 1.92
N ASP A 172 -12.75 -0.17 2.81
CA ASP A 172 -12.08 -1.47 2.82
C ASP A 172 -12.56 -2.40 1.71
N ILE A 173 -13.85 -2.36 1.36
CA ILE A 173 -14.46 -3.27 0.40
C ILE A 173 -14.50 -2.68 -1.00
N VAL A 174 -14.71 -1.37 -1.13
CA VAL A 174 -14.92 -0.71 -2.42
C VAL A 174 -13.69 0.10 -2.84
N ALA A 175 -13.33 1.14 -2.10
CA ALA A 175 -12.31 2.11 -2.54
C ALA A 175 -10.92 1.49 -2.79
N LYS A 176 -10.51 0.50 -1.98
CA LYS A 176 -9.22 -0.18 -2.16
C LYS A 176 -9.14 -1.06 -3.42
N HIS A 177 -10.25 -1.33 -4.08
CA HIS A 177 -10.34 -2.21 -5.25
C HIS A 177 -10.74 -1.48 -6.54
N ILE A 178 -11.05 -0.19 -6.45
CA ILE A 178 -11.34 0.66 -7.62
C ILE A 178 -10.05 1.34 -8.07
N PRO A 179 -9.72 1.32 -9.38
CA PRO A 179 -8.64 2.14 -9.91
C PRO A 179 -8.87 3.61 -9.59
N ALA A 180 -7.78 4.36 -9.39
CA ALA A 180 -7.89 5.82 -9.22
C ALA A 180 -8.53 6.44 -10.45
N ASP A 181 -9.46 7.37 -10.24
CA ASP A 181 -10.01 8.18 -11.32
C ASP A 181 -8.93 9.12 -11.87
N GLU A 182 -8.98 9.40 -13.17
CA GLU A 182 -8.07 10.34 -13.82
C GLU A 182 -8.31 11.81 -13.43
N ASN A 183 -9.30 12.06 -12.55
CA ASN A 183 -9.70 13.39 -12.10
C ASN A 183 -9.25 13.72 -10.69
#